data_bf01fb3961c22fdad3349543b959d98d
#
_entry.id   bf01fb3961c22fdad3349543b959d98d
#
_cell.length_a   1.000
_cell.length_b   1.000
_cell.length_c   1.000
_cell.angle_alpha   90.00
_cell.angle_beta   90.00
_cell.angle_gamma   90.00
#
_symmetry.space_group_name_H-M   'P 1'
#
loop_
_entity.id
_entity.type
_entity.pdbx_description
1 polymer ?
#
loop_
_entity_poly.entity_id
_entity_poly.type
_entity_poly.pdbx_seq_one_letter_code
_entity_poly.pdbx_strand_id
1 'polypeptide(L)'
;FVRLPLDEPWAMRELRLFRRRIMVRIAWAQTLALVTEESILQQLSYLAETLIVAARDWLYDACCREWGTPCNAQGEAQPLLILGMGKLGGGELNFSSDIDLIFAWPEHGCTQGGRRELDNAQFFTRMGQRLIKVLDQPTQDGFVYRVDMRLRPFGESGPLVLSFAALEDYYQEQGRDWERYAMVKARIMGDSEGVYANELRAMLRPFVFRRYIDFSVIQSLRNMKGMIAREVRRRGLTDNIKLGAGGIREIEFIVQVFQLIRGGREPSLQSRSLLPTLSAIAELHLLSENDAEQLRVAYLFLRRLENLLQSINDEQTQTLPSDELNRARLAWAMDFAD
;
A
#
# COMPACT_ATOMS: atom_id res chain seq x y z
N PHE A 1 2.27 20.51 8.39
CA PHE A 1 0.97 20.08 8.95
C PHE A 1 -0.14 20.94 8.32
N VAL A 2 -0.99 20.36 7.51
CA VAL A 2 -2.20 21.02 7.01
C VAL A 2 -3.21 21.04 8.17
N ARG A 3 -3.49 22.20 8.74
CA ARG A 3 -4.64 22.35 9.66
C ARG A 3 -5.90 22.27 8.81
N LEU A 4 -6.57 21.12 8.86
CA LEU A 4 -7.86 20.95 8.19
C LEU A 4 -8.96 21.69 8.96
N PRO A 5 -9.90 22.37 8.26
CA PRO A 5 -11.02 23.06 8.88
C PRO A 5 -11.99 22.07 9.54
N LEU A 6 -12.86 22.56 10.42
CA LEU A 6 -13.84 21.74 11.15
C LEU A 6 -14.97 21.21 10.24
N ASP A 7 -15.21 21.86 9.12
CA ASP A 7 -16.22 21.48 8.14
C ASP A 7 -15.70 20.36 7.20
N GLU A 8 -16.43 19.23 7.12
CA GLU A 8 -16.04 18.06 6.33
C GLU A 8 -15.90 18.35 4.83
N PRO A 9 -16.84 19.04 4.15
CA PRO A 9 -16.69 19.39 2.76
C PRO A 9 -15.45 20.25 2.48
N TRP A 10 -15.12 21.16 3.37
CA TRP A 10 -13.93 21.99 3.21
C TRP A 10 -12.63 21.21 3.47
N ALA A 11 -12.59 20.34 4.48
CA ALA A 11 -11.47 19.44 4.72
C ALA A 11 -11.21 18.52 3.52
N MET A 12 -12.28 17.97 2.93
CA MET A 12 -12.20 17.16 1.71
C MET A 12 -11.61 17.97 0.54
N ARG A 13 -11.98 19.22 0.39
CA ARG A 13 -11.45 20.12 -0.65
C ARG A 13 -9.96 20.39 -0.43
N GLU A 14 -9.54 20.75 0.77
CA GLU A 14 -8.15 21.07 1.08
C GLU A 14 -7.21 19.88 0.84
N LEU A 15 -7.61 18.65 1.20
CA LEU A 15 -6.85 17.45 0.91
C LEU A 15 -6.63 17.25 -0.60
N ARG A 16 -7.67 17.49 -1.43
CA ARG A 16 -7.59 17.37 -2.89
C ARG A 16 -6.71 18.42 -3.53
N LEU A 17 -6.85 19.68 -3.10
CA LEU A 17 -6.03 20.79 -3.58
C LEU A 17 -4.56 20.60 -3.20
N PHE A 18 -4.29 20.11 -1.97
CA PHE A 18 -2.93 19.82 -1.53
C PHE A 18 -2.34 18.68 -2.37
N ARG A 19 -3.07 17.55 -2.53
CA ARG A 19 -2.64 16.45 -3.40
C ARG A 19 -2.27 16.97 -4.80
N ARG A 20 -3.19 17.68 -5.45
CA ARG A 20 -2.99 18.21 -6.81
C ARG A 20 -1.71 19.05 -6.92
N ARG A 21 -1.50 19.95 -5.97
CA ARG A 21 -0.32 20.82 -5.94
C ARG A 21 0.98 20.03 -5.86
N ILE A 22 1.04 19.05 -4.99
CA ILE A 22 2.25 18.23 -4.82
C ILE A 22 2.44 17.26 -5.99
N MET A 23 1.37 16.64 -6.49
CA MET A 23 1.42 15.76 -7.67
C MET A 23 1.99 16.47 -8.90
N VAL A 24 1.58 17.72 -9.15
CA VAL A 24 2.13 18.53 -10.26
C VAL A 24 3.63 18.76 -10.07
N ARG A 25 4.10 19.05 -8.85
CA ARG A 25 5.53 19.24 -8.57
C ARG A 25 6.32 17.95 -8.82
N ILE A 26 5.81 16.80 -8.38
CA ILE A 26 6.47 15.50 -8.58
C ILE A 26 6.50 15.15 -10.07
N ALA A 27 5.40 15.34 -10.79
CA ALA A 27 5.33 15.11 -12.24
C ALA A 27 6.33 16.00 -13.00
N TRP A 28 6.45 17.27 -12.63
CA TRP A 28 7.41 18.19 -13.21
C TRP A 28 8.85 17.75 -12.94
N ALA A 29 9.14 17.35 -11.68
CA ALA A 29 10.48 16.88 -11.31
C ALA A 29 10.86 15.60 -12.08
N GLN A 30 9.93 14.69 -12.31
CA GLN A 30 10.15 13.49 -13.13
C GLN A 30 10.39 13.83 -14.60
N THR A 31 9.53 14.66 -15.19
CA THR A 31 9.62 15.04 -16.61
C THR A 31 10.96 15.73 -16.94
N LEU A 32 11.46 16.55 -16.02
CA LEU A 32 12.73 17.25 -16.17
C LEU A 32 13.94 16.44 -15.65
N ALA A 33 13.75 15.20 -15.25
CA ALA A 33 14.79 14.32 -14.66
C ALA A 33 15.58 15.00 -13.52
N LEU A 34 14.91 15.81 -12.68
CA LEU A 34 15.54 16.54 -11.57
C LEU A 34 15.90 15.64 -10.38
N VAL A 35 15.25 14.49 -10.28
CA VAL A 35 15.43 13.49 -9.20
C VAL A 35 15.38 12.08 -9.78
N THR A 36 15.91 11.12 -9.04
CA THR A 36 15.89 9.71 -9.44
C THR A 36 14.47 9.13 -9.41
N GLU A 37 14.22 8.09 -10.21
CA GLU A 37 12.92 7.40 -10.21
C GLU A 37 12.57 6.83 -8.83
N GLU A 38 13.54 6.30 -8.10
CA GLU A 38 13.33 5.84 -6.72
C GLU A 38 12.81 6.96 -5.83
N SER A 39 13.37 8.17 -5.95
CA SER A 39 12.90 9.34 -5.20
C SER A 39 11.47 9.74 -5.59
N ILE A 40 11.08 9.61 -6.85
CA ILE A 40 9.70 9.85 -7.32
C ILE A 40 8.74 8.90 -6.60
N LEU A 41 9.03 7.59 -6.60
CA LEU A 41 8.19 6.58 -5.95
C LEU A 41 8.04 6.83 -4.44
N GLN A 42 9.13 7.20 -3.77
CA GLN A 42 9.14 7.54 -2.35
C GLN A 42 8.32 8.81 -2.07
N GLN A 43 8.46 9.86 -2.87
CA GLN A 43 7.69 11.11 -2.72
C GLN A 43 6.19 10.89 -2.92
N LEU A 44 5.79 10.09 -3.92
CA LEU A 44 4.39 9.71 -4.14
C LEU A 44 3.81 8.94 -2.95
N SER A 45 4.58 8.01 -2.41
CA SER A 45 4.17 7.21 -1.25
C SER A 45 4.09 8.06 0.02
N TYR A 46 5.04 8.97 0.22
CA TYR A 46 5.03 9.89 1.35
C TYR A 46 3.85 10.88 1.28
N LEU A 47 3.54 11.37 0.08
CA LEU A 47 2.33 12.20 -0.13
C LEU A 47 1.06 11.45 0.26
N ALA A 48 0.92 10.19 -0.18
CA ALA A 48 -0.24 9.37 0.14
C ALA A 48 -0.35 9.14 1.65
N GLU A 49 0.73 8.74 2.31
CA GLU A 49 0.77 8.56 3.76
C GLU A 49 0.39 9.85 4.50
N THR A 50 0.96 10.99 4.10
CA THR A 50 0.66 12.30 4.72
C THR A 50 -0.83 12.63 4.63
N LEU A 51 -1.46 12.39 3.48
CA LEU A 51 -2.89 12.66 3.27
C LEU A 51 -3.79 11.68 4.03
N ILE A 52 -3.43 10.40 4.07
CA ILE A 52 -4.15 9.38 4.84
C ILE A 52 -4.11 9.71 6.33
N VAL A 53 -2.93 10.02 6.87
CA VAL A 53 -2.74 10.37 8.29
C VAL A 53 -3.47 11.64 8.64
N ALA A 54 -3.36 12.69 7.82
CA ALA A 54 -4.07 13.95 8.05
C ALA A 54 -5.59 13.76 8.05
N ALA A 55 -6.14 12.96 7.13
CA ALA A 55 -7.55 12.64 7.08
C ALA A 55 -8.01 11.81 8.29
N ARG A 56 -7.21 10.78 8.66
CA ARG A 56 -7.47 9.94 9.84
C ARG A 56 -7.53 10.77 11.11
N ASP A 57 -6.52 11.58 11.38
CA ASP A 57 -6.39 12.34 12.62
C ASP A 57 -7.50 13.38 12.73
N TRP A 58 -7.77 14.08 11.65
CA TRP A 58 -8.88 15.02 11.58
C TRP A 58 -10.23 14.36 11.83
N LEU A 59 -10.50 13.20 11.20
CA LEU A 59 -11.73 12.45 11.40
C LEU A 59 -11.84 11.87 12.81
N TYR A 60 -10.73 11.41 13.39
CA TYR A 60 -10.71 10.93 14.77
C TYR A 60 -11.19 12.00 15.73
N ASP A 61 -10.63 13.21 15.63
CA ASP A 61 -11.05 14.34 16.44
C ASP A 61 -12.52 14.73 16.20
N ALA A 62 -12.98 14.69 14.95
CA ALA A 62 -14.37 14.99 14.60
C ALA A 62 -15.34 13.94 15.19
N CYS A 63 -14.99 12.66 15.05
CA CYS A 63 -15.78 11.56 15.61
C CYS A 63 -15.79 11.56 17.14
N CYS A 64 -14.66 11.87 17.79
CA CYS A 64 -14.62 12.02 19.25
C CYS A 64 -15.51 13.14 19.77
N ARG A 65 -15.58 14.27 19.07
CA ARG A 65 -16.52 15.37 19.40
C ARG A 65 -17.99 14.96 19.24
N GLU A 66 -18.28 14.12 18.25
CA GLU A 66 -19.64 13.69 17.94
C GLU A 66 -20.11 12.52 18.82
N TRP A 67 -19.25 11.52 19.06
CA TRP A 67 -19.61 10.23 19.68
C TRP A 67 -18.90 9.91 20.99
N GLY A 68 -17.95 10.77 21.42
CA GLY A 68 -17.07 10.50 22.56
C GLY A 68 -15.79 9.78 22.13
N THR A 69 -14.79 9.77 23.02
CA THR A 69 -13.48 9.16 22.77
C THR A 69 -13.54 7.65 22.98
N PRO A 70 -13.15 6.82 22.00
CA PRO A 70 -13.10 5.37 22.18
C PRO A 70 -12.01 5.01 23.19
N CYS A 71 -12.35 4.28 24.24
CA CYS A 71 -11.44 3.92 25.33
C CYS A 71 -11.45 2.40 25.56
N ASN A 72 -10.34 1.88 26.10
CA ASN A 72 -10.28 0.52 26.64
C ASN A 72 -10.92 0.44 28.04
N ALA A 73 -10.85 -0.75 28.66
CA ALA A 73 -11.39 -0.98 30.02
C ALA A 73 -10.70 -0.13 31.10
N GLN A 74 -9.48 0.35 30.87
CA GLN A 74 -8.71 1.21 31.77
C GLN A 74 -9.00 2.70 31.56
N GLY A 75 -9.82 3.05 30.57
CA GLY A 75 -10.13 4.44 30.21
C GLY A 75 -9.06 5.10 29.31
N GLU A 76 -8.17 4.32 28.72
CA GLU A 76 -7.15 4.83 27.78
C GLU A 76 -7.72 4.94 26.37
N ALA A 77 -7.47 6.07 25.72
CA ALA A 77 -7.95 6.35 24.38
C ALA A 77 -7.35 5.37 23.35
N GLN A 78 -8.20 4.83 22.49
CA GLN A 78 -7.81 3.86 21.48
C GLN A 78 -7.69 4.51 20.09
N PRO A 79 -6.57 4.30 19.36
CA PRO A 79 -6.39 4.85 18.02
C PRO A 79 -6.96 3.93 16.93
N LEU A 80 -7.20 4.49 15.75
CA LEU A 80 -7.33 3.74 14.50
C LEU A 80 -5.95 3.56 13.87
N LEU A 81 -5.49 2.33 13.70
CA LEU A 81 -4.29 2.01 12.95
C LEU A 81 -4.65 1.65 11.52
N ILE A 82 -3.82 2.11 10.59
CA ILE A 82 -3.98 1.87 9.15
C ILE A 82 -2.73 1.17 8.64
N LEU A 83 -2.91 -0.03 8.08
CA LEU A 83 -1.89 -0.71 7.32
C LEU A 83 -2.02 -0.32 5.85
N GLY A 84 -0.99 0.29 5.29
CA GLY A 84 -0.83 0.46 3.85
C GLY A 84 -0.20 -0.80 3.27
N MET A 85 -0.83 -1.35 2.25
CA MET A 85 -0.44 -2.60 1.61
C MET A 85 0.21 -2.35 0.25
N GLY A 86 0.71 -3.39 -0.38
CA GLY A 86 1.21 -3.35 -1.75
C GLY A 86 2.25 -2.26 -1.99
N LYS A 87 2.08 -1.47 -3.05
CA LYS A 87 2.99 -0.39 -3.43
C LYS A 87 3.07 0.72 -2.37
N LEU A 88 1.95 1.05 -1.72
CA LEU A 88 1.93 2.04 -0.65
C LEU A 88 2.77 1.58 0.55
N GLY A 89 2.58 0.35 0.98
CA GLY A 89 3.33 -0.22 2.09
C GLY A 89 4.83 -0.32 1.79
N GLY A 90 5.20 -0.66 0.56
CA GLY A 90 6.58 -0.73 0.07
C GLY A 90 7.27 0.63 -0.11
N GLY A 91 6.53 1.74 -0.06
CA GLY A 91 7.09 3.05 -0.39
C GLY A 91 7.31 3.25 -1.89
N GLU A 92 6.51 2.59 -2.73
CA GLU A 92 6.71 2.45 -4.16
C GLU A 92 5.46 2.84 -4.97
N LEU A 93 4.69 3.83 -4.51
CA LEU A 93 3.44 4.22 -5.13
C LEU A 93 3.66 4.90 -6.50
N ASN A 94 2.69 4.76 -7.40
CA ASN A 94 2.66 5.45 -8.70
C ASN A 94 1.72 6.66 -8.67
N PHE A 95 1.72 7.45 -9.76
CA PHE A 95 0.83 8.62 -9.90
C PHE A 95 -0.64 8.27 -9.78
N SER A 96 -1.10 7.21 -10.43
CA SER A 96 -2.50 6.79 -10.44
C SER A 96 -2.69 5.38 -9.88
N SER A 97 -2.14 5.13 -8.69
CA SER A 97 -2.36 3.89 -7.96
C SER A 97 -3.58 3.97 -7.06
N ASP A 98 -4.30 2.86 -6.95
CA ASP A 98 -5.16 2.64 -5.80
C ASP A 98 -4.31 2.46 -4.56
N ILE A 99 -4.86 2.77 -3.40
CA ILE A 99 -4.25 2.50 -2.11
C ILE A 99 -4.97 1.33 -1.44
N ASP A 100 -4.24 0.23 -1.27
CA ASP A 100 -4.74 -0.93 -0.55
C ASP A 100 -4.57 -0.70 0.96
N LEU A 101 -5.66 -0.76 1.73
CA LEU A 101 -5.65 -0.48 3.16
C LEU A 101 -6.28 -1.60 3.98
N ILE A 102 -5.79 -1.78 5.21
CA ILE A 102 -6.43 -2.59 6.25
C ILE A 102 -6.53 -1.72 7.51
N PHE A 103 -7.71 -1.70 8.13
CA PHE A 103 -7.97 -0.93 9.34
C PHE A 103 -8.00 -1.83 10.57
N ALA A 104 -7.33 -1.38 11.63
CA ALA A 104 -7.26 -2.10 12.89
C ALA A 104 -7.38 -1.15 14.09
N TRP A 105 -7.87 -1.67 15.22
CA TRP A 105 -7.91 -0.98 16.50
C TRP A 105 -7.50 -1.92 17.64
N PRO A 106 -6.86 -1.40 18.72
CA PRO A 106 -6.19 -2.28 19.67
C PRO A 106 -7.17 -3.07 20.56
N GLU A 107 -7.91 -2.40 21.45
CA GLU A 107 -8.58 -3.04 22.57
C GLU A 107 -10.09 -2.75 22.62
N HIS A 108 -10.85 -3.74 23.05
CA HIS A 108 -12.29 -3.60 23.27
C HIS A 108 -12.59 -2.58 24.36
N GLY A 109 -13.75 -1.94 24.24
CA GLY A 109 -14.25 -0.96 25.18
C GLY A 109 -15.35 -0.12 24.54
N CYS A 110 -15.62 1.03 25.13
CA CYS A 110 -16.69 1.92 24.72
C CYS A 110 -16.24 3.37 24.74
N THR A 111 -16.96 4.23 23.99
CA THR A 111 -16.68 5.67 23.97
C THR A 111 -17.04 6.34 25.30
N GLN A 112 -16.20 7.29 25.73
CA GLN A 112 -16.41 8.13 26.90
C GLN A 112 -16.61 9.59 26.51
N GLY A 113 -17.43 10.32 27.27
CA GLY A 113 -17.66 11.75 27.07
C GLY A 113 -18.65 12.12 25.94
N GLY A 114 -19.23 11.14 25.25
CA GLY A 114 -20.25 11.34 24.24
C GLY A 114 -21.68 11.43 24.80
N ARG A 115 -22.63 11.84 23.96
CA ARG A 115 -24.06 11.83 24.34
C ARG A 115 -24.65 10.44 24.49
N ARG A 116 -24.09 9.48 23.79
CA ARG A 116 -24.47 8.07 23.81
C ARG A 116 -23.20 7.24 23.72
N GLU A 117 -23.11 6.25 24.59
CA GLU A 117 -22.03 5.27 24.57
C GLU A 117 -22.12 4.41 23.31
N LEU A 118 -21.00 4.29 22.62
CA LEU A 118 -20.81 3.40 21.47
C LEU A 118 -19.72 2.38 21.80
N ASP A 119 -19.92 1.16 21.38
CA ASP A 119 -18.88 0.15 21.33
C ASP A 119 -17.73 0.59 20.39
N ASN A 120 -16.47 0.28 20.74
CA ASN A 120 -15.31 0.63 19.94
C ASN A 120 -15.40 0.08 18.51
N ALA A 121 -15.93 -1.11 18.30
CA ALA A 121 -16.13 -1.67 16.96
C ALA A 121 -17.09 -0.81 16.12
N GLN A 122 -18.17 -0.32 16.74
CA GLN A 122 -19.11 0.59 16.05
C GLN A 122 -18.48 1.95 15.75
N PHE A 123 -17.73 2.50 16.71
CA PHE A 123 -17.01 3.78 16.52
C PHE A 123 -16.05 3.68 15.34
N PHE A 124 -15.15 2.71 15.34
CA PHE A 124 -14.14 2.56 14.31
C PHE A 124 -14.71 2.15 12.96
N THR A 125 -15.78 1.37 12.91
CA THR A 125 -16.47 1.05 11.66
C THR A 125 -17.04 2.30 11.00
N ARG A 126 -17.74 3.16 11.78
CA ARG A 126 -18.29 4.43 11.27
C ARG A 126 -17.19 5.38 10.85
N MET A 127 -16.13 5.51 11.65
CA MET A 127 -14.97 6.32 11.32
C MET A 127 -14.28 5.82 10.04
N GLY A 128 -14.06 4.50 9.90
CA GLY A 128 -13.46 3.89 8.71
C GLY A 128 -14.28 4.14 7.44
N GLN A 129 -15.61 4.05 7.52
CA GLN A 129 -16.50 4.39 6.40
C GLN A 129 -16.37 5.87 5.99
N ARG A 130 -16.32 6.78 6.97
CA ARG A 130 -16.09 8.20 6.69
C ARG A 130 -14.71 8.46 6.10
N LEU A 131 -13.67 7.77 6.57
CA LEU A 131 -12.32 7.91 6.04
C LEU A 131 -12.24 7.49 4.57
N ILE A 132 -12.83 6.35 4.22
CA ILE A 132 -12.92 5.92 2.82
C ILE A 132 -13.64 6.98 1.98
N LYS A 133 -14.79 7.48 2.45
CA LYS A 133 -15.53 8.54 1.77
C LYS A 133 -14.69 9.81 1.56
N VAL A 134 -13.97 10.25 2.58
CA VAL A 134 -13.11 11.46 2.50
C VAL A 134 -12.02 11.29 1.46
N LEU A 135 -11.41 10.09 1.36
CA LEU A 135 -10.31 9.82 0.44
C LEU A 135 -10.79 9.55 -1.00
N ASP A 136 -11.82 8.73 -1.16
CA ASP A 136 -12.20 8.12 -2.45
C ASP A 136 -13.32 8.87 -3.18
N GLN A 137 -14.24 9.52 -2.46
CA GLN A 137 -15.41 10.16 -3.09
C GLN A 137 -15.00 11.23 -4.11
N PRO A 138 -15.41 11.09 -5.40
CA PRO A 138 -15.21 12.14 -6.39
C PRO A 138 -15.99 13.41 -6.05
N THR A 139 -15.35 14.57 -6.21
CA THR A 139 -15.94 15.90 -6.05
C THR A 139 -15.57 16.74 -7.26
N GLN A 140 -16.03 17.99 -7.34
CA GLN A 140 -15.57 18.95 -8.35
C GLN A 140 -14.05 19.17 -8.37
N ASP A 141 -13.38 18.92 -7.23
CA ASP A 141 -11.92 19.01 -7.09
C ASP A 141 -11.21 17.66 -7.31
N GLY A 142 -11.92 16.61 -7.78
CA GLY A 142 -11.43 15.26 -7.96
C GLY A 142 -11.56 14.41 -6.70
N PHE A 143 -10.67 13.43 -6.55
CA PHE A 143 -10.55 12.53 -5.39
C PHE A 143 -9.16 12.66 -4.75
N VAL A 144 -8.96 12.10 -3.55
CA VAL A 144 -7.63 12.02 -2.94
C VAL A 144 -6.94 10.74 -3.43
N TYR A 145 -7.50 9.58 -3.14
CA TYR A 145 -7.06 8.27 -3.65
C TYR A 145 -8.24 7.32 -3.76
N ARG A 146 -8.25 6.47 -4.77
CA ARG A 146 -9.11 5.30 -4.82
C ARG A 146 -8.68 4.32 -3.74
N VAL A 147 -9.61 3.87 -2.90
CA VAL A 147 -9.33 3.02 -1.74
C VAL A 147 -9.77 1.59 -2.02
N ASP A 148 -8.83 0.65 -1.89
CA ASP A 148 -9.12 -0.78 -1.99
C ASP A 148 -8.99 -1.45 -0.61
N MET A 149 -10.08 -2.05 -0.14
CA MET A 149 -10.14 -2.75 1.15
C MET A 149 -10.19 -4.27 1.01
N ARG A 150 -9.99 -4.83 -0.20
CA ARG A 150 -10.16 -6.27 -0.47
C ARG A 150 -9.09 -7.15 0.15
N LEU A 151 -7.94 -6.59 0.52
CA LEU A 151 -6.87 -7.31 1.21
C LEU A 151 -7.13 -7.53 2.72
N ARG A 152 -8.21 -6.96 3.28
CA ARG A 152 -8.58 -7.19 4.67
C ARG A 152 -9.04 -8.63 4.90
N PRO A 153 -8.95 -9.15 6.15
CA PRO A 153 -9.49 -10.46 6.51
C PRO A 153 -10.92 -10.67 6.00
N PHE A 154 -11.17 -11.84 5.44
CA PHE A 154 -12.42 -12.23 4.76
C PHE A 154 -12.79 -11.39 3.52
N GLY A 155 -11.91 -10.51 3.05
CA GLY A 155 -12.15 -9.69 1.86
C GLY A 155 -13.39 -8.80 1.98
N GLU A 156 -14.21 -8.74 0.94
CA GLU A 156 -15.42 -7.89 0.90
C GLU A 156 -16.52 -8.33 1.89
N SER A 157 -16.55 -9.60 2.27
CA SER A 157 -17.53 -10.15 3.21
C SER A 157 -17.17 -9.95 4.68
N GLY A 158 -15.92 -9.57 4.97
CA GLY A 158 -15.45 -9.35 6.32
C GLY A 158 -15.77 -7.95 6.88
N PRO A 159 -15.63 -7.77 8.20
CA PRO A 159 -15.78 -6.47 8.83
C PRO A 159 -14.79 -5.47 8.25
N LEU A 160 -15.20 -4.19 8.20
CA LEU A 160 -14.36 -3.12 7.64
C LEU A 160 -13.14 -2.84 8.51
N VAL A 161 -13.31 -2.94 9.82
CA VAL A 161 -12.27 -2.67 10.83
C VAL A 161 -12.25 -3.84 11.81
N LEU A 162 -11.05 -4.31 12.17
CA LEU A 162 -10.89 -5.44 13.10
C LEU A 162 -10.13 -5.02 14.35
N SER A 163 -10.47 -5.62 15.50
CA SER A 163 -9.62 -5.53 16.69
C SER A 163 -8.33 -6.33 16.47
N PHE A 164 -7.30 -6.02 17.25
CA PHE A 164 -6.05 -6.80 17.21
C PHE A 164 -6.29 -8.28 17.50
N ALA A 165 -7.12 -8.60 18.48
CA ALA A 165 -7.47 -9.98 18.79
C ALA A 165 -8.10 -10.69 17.59
N ALA A 166 -9.07 -10.05 16.92
CA ALA A 166 -9.70 -10.63 15.73
C ALA A 166 -8.74 -10.78 14.54
N LEU A 167 -7.79 -9.87 14.39
CA LEU A 167 -6.73 -9.98 13.38
C LEU A 167 -5.80 -11.14 13.69
N GLU A 168 -5.37 -11.29 14.93
CA GLU A 168 -4.48 -12.37 15.38
C GLU A 168 -5.14 -13.72 15.16
N ASP A 169 -6.35 -13.91 15.64
CA ASP A 169 -7.13 -15.16 15.45
C ASP A 169 -7.26 -15.51 13.97
N TYR A 170 -7.60 -14.51 13.13
CA TYR A 170 -7.74 -14.75 11.70
C TYR A 170 -6.44 -15.22 11.06
N TYR A 171 -5.30 -14.52 11.27
CA TYR A 171 -4.05 -14.88 10.63
C TYR A 171 -3.42 -16.16 11.19
N GLN A 172 -3.71 -16.50 12.43
CA GLN A 172 -3.28 -17.78 13.03
C GLN A 172 -4.05 -18.97 12.47
N GLU A 173 -5.39 -18.85 12.36
CA GLU A 173 -6.25 -19.96 12.02
C GLU A 173 -6.60 -20.08 10.54
N GLN A 174 -6.76 -18.96 9.85
CA GLN A 174 -7.32 -18.90 8.49
C GLN A 174 -6.42 -18.20 7.48
N GLY A 175 -5.33 -17.58 7.91
CA GLY A 175 -4.43 -16.82 7.05
C GLY A 175 -3.85 -17.69 5.93
N ARG A 176 -4.05 -17.25 4.68
CA ARG A 176 -3.64 -17.95 3.45
C ARG A 176 -2.27 -17.50 2.97
N ASP A 177 -1.61 -18.32 2.16
CA ASP A 177 -0.28 -18.00 1.61
C ASP A 177 -0.27 -16.74 0.75
N TRP A 178 -1.34 -16.44 0.02
CA TRP A 178 -1.44 -15.21 -0.76
C TRP A 178 -1.57 -13.95 0.13
N GLU A 179 -2.24 -14.06 1.29
CA GLU A 179 -2.32 -12.97 2.27
C GLU A 179 -0.96 -12.77 2.93
N ARG A 180 -0.27 -13.85 3.26
CA ARG A 180 1.10 -13.82 3.76
C ARG A 180 2.04 -13.13 2.76
N TYR A 181 1.91 -13.45 1.46
CA TYR A 181 2.63 -12.78 0.39
C TYR A 181 2.33 -11.28 0.33
N ALA A 182 1.06 -10.88 0.43
CA ALA A 182 0.66 -9.47 0.45
C ALA A 182 1.18 -8.73 1.70
N MET A 183 1.18 -9.39 2.86
CA MET A 183 1.60 -8.83 4.15
C MET A 183 3.10 -8.52 4.23
N VAL A 184 3.94 -9.08 3.36
CA VAL A 184 5.37 -8.74 3.28
C VAL A 184 5.56 -7.21 3.13
N LYS A 185 4.69 -6.55 2.38
CA LYS A 185 4.73 -5.11 2.14
C LYS A 185 3.89 -4.28 3.11
N ALA A 186 3.23 -4.90 4.08
CA ALA A 186 2.37 -4.17 5.03
C ALA A 186 3.17 -3.19 5.89
N ARG A 187 2.74 -1.91 5.90
CA ARG A 187 3.36 -0.84 6.68
C ARG A 187 2.28 -0.02 7.40
N ILE A 188 2.51 0.26 8.67
CA ILE A 188 1.64 1.12 9.47
C ILE A 188 1.84 2.56 9.00
N MET A 189 0.73 3.26 8.70
CA MET A 189 0.72 4.65 8.25
C MET A 189 0.79 5.61 9.45
N GLY A 190 1.70 6.56 9.39
CA GLY A 190 1.92 7.56 10.43
C GLY A 190 2.91 7.12 11.49
N ASP A 191 2.58 7.29 12.77
CA ASP A 191 3.46 6.95 13.90
C ASP A 191 3.69 5.44 13.98
N SER A 192 4.81 4.99 13.41
CA SER A 192 5.22 3.58 13.41
C SER A 192 6.00 3.17 14.67
N GLU A 193 6.32 4.10 15.57
CA GLU A 193 7.08 3.87 16.80
C GLU A 193 6.19 3.79 18.04
N GLY A 194 4.91 4.07 17.92
CA GLY A 194 3.94 4.01 19.02
C GLY A 194 3.76 2.59 19.59
N VAL A 195 3.30 2.50 20.83
CA VAL A 195 3.09 1.22 21.55
C VAL A 195 2.23 0.26 20.75
N TYR A 196 1.06 0.70 20.30
CA TYR A 196 0.13 -0.12 19.50
C TYR A 196 0.67 -0.47 18.11
N ALA A 197 1.49 0.39 17.51
CA ALA A 197 2.17 0.08 16.26
C ALA A 197 3.20 -1.03 16.42
N ASN A 198 3.95 -1.01 17.52
CA ASN A 198 4.90 -2.07 17.87
C ASN A 198 4.19 -3.40 18.17
N GLU A 199 3.08 -3.36 18.90
CA GLU A 199 2.25 -4.53 19.19
C GLU A 199 1.70 -5.16 17.92
N LEU A 200 1.05 -4.37 17.05
CA LEU A 200 0.53 -4.85 15.75
C LEU A 200 1.64 -5.47 14.89
N ARG A 201 2.81 -4.86 14.86
CA ARG A 201 3.95 -5.38 14.11
C ARG A 201 4.45 -6.71 14.69
N ALA A 202 4.56 -6.80 16.01
CA ALA A 202 4.99 -8.03 16.69
C ALA A 202 4.01 -9.18 16.45
N MET A 203 2.71 -8.90 16.46
CA MET A 203 1.64 -9.85 16.20
C MET A 203 1.66 -10.37 14.74
N LEU A 204 1.87 -9.49 13.75
CA LEU A 204 1.85 -9.87 12.32
C LEU A 204 3.14 -10.58 11.86
N ARG A 205 4.28 -10.28 12.49
CA ARG A 205 5.59 -10.81 12.08
C ARG A 205 5.66 -12.33 12.00
N PRO A 206 5.18 -13.13 12.97
CA PRO A 206 5.22 -14.61 12.90
C PRO A 206 4.38 -15.17 11.75
N PHE A 207 3.29 -14.51 11.39
CA PHE A 207 2.49 -14.89 10.23
C PHE A 207 3.27 -14.68 8.93
N VAL A 208 3.94 -13.54 8.77
CA VAL A 208 4.66 -13.19 7.53
C VAL A 208 5.98 -13.94 7.41
N PHE A 209 6.83 -13.88 8.43
CA PHE A 209 8.19 -14.38 8.41
C PHE A 209 8.36 -15.61 9.31
N ARG A 210 7.98 -16.78 8.79
CA ARG A 210 8.12 -18.06 9.49
C ARG A 210 9.58 -18.49 9.53
N ARG A 211 10.04 -18.92 10.70
CA ARG A 211 11.42 -19.41 10.89
C ARG A 211 11.69 -20.73 10.15
N TYR A 212 10.69 -21.58 10.04
CA TYR A 212 10.72 -22.84 9.33
C TYR A 212 9.69 -22.83 8.21
N ILE A 213 10.12 -23.21 7.03
CA ILE A 213 9.28 -23.27 5.83
C ILE A 213 9.04 -24.73 5.49
N ASP A 214 7.78 -25.05 5.35
CA ASP A 214 7.34 -26.31 4.82
C ASP A 214 7.42 -26.31 3.28
N PHE A 215 7.70 -27.45 2.66
CA PHE A 215 7.67 -27.63 1.21
C PHE A 215 6.31 -27.21 0.58
N SER A 216 5.22 -27.31 1.34
CA SER A 216 3.90 -26.86 0.93
C SER A 216 3.88 -25.38 0.53
N VAL A 217 4.63 -24.51 1.22
CA VAL A 217 4.72 -23.08 0.91
C VAL A 217 5.37 -22.84 -0.45
N ILE A 218 6.45 -23.56 -0.76
CA ILE A 218 7.13 -23.47 -2.06
C ILE A 218 6.18 -23.93 -3.17
N GLN A 219 5.43 -25.00 -2.95
CA GLN A 219 4.44 -25.49 -3.91
C GLN A 219 3.29 -24.49 -4.09
N SER A 220 2.82 -23.86 -3.01
CA SER A 220 1.79 -22.81 -3.04
C SER A 220 2.26 -21.60 -3.85
N LEU A 221 3.49 -21.13 -3.66
CA LEU A 221 4.09 -20.04 -4.44
C LEU A 221 4.20 -20.40 -5.95
N ARG A 222 4.61 -21.61 -6.28
CA ARG A 222 4.63 -22.09 -7.67
C ARG A 222 3.24 -22.12 -8.29
N ASN A 223 2.26 -22.60 -7.54
CA ASN A 223 0.86 -22.65 -7.99
C ASN A 223 0.32 -21.23 -8.22
N MET A 224 0.62 -20.29 -7.32
CA MET A 224 0.23 -18.88 -7.45
C MET A 224 0.84 -18.26 -8.71
N LYS A 225 2.15 -18.45 -8.97
CA LYS A 225 2.78 -18.00 -10.22
C LYS A 225 2.11 -18.62 -11.46
N GLY A 226 1.83 -19.93 -11.40
CA GLY A 226 1.14 -20.64 -12.48
C GLY A 226 -0.29 -20.11 -12.76
N MET A 227 -1.05 -19.76 -11.73
CA MET A 227 -2.38 -19.14 -11.88
C MET A 227 -2.28 -17.76 -12.51
N ILE A 228 -1.35 -16.93 -12.07
CA ILE A 228 -1.10 -15.59 -12.64
C ILE A 228 -0.75 -15.71 -14.12
N ALA A 229 0.19 -16.58 -14.49
CA ALA A 229 0.62 -16.77 -15.88
C ALA A 229 -0.51 -17.28 -16.80
N ARG A 230 -1.40 -18.13 -16.28
CA ARG A 230 -2.59 -18.59 -17.03
C ARG A 230 -3.59 -17.45 -17.27
N GLU A 231 -3.83 -16.63 -16.24
CA GLU A 231 -4.76 -15.51 -16.34
C GLU A 231 -4.24 -14.42 -17.30
N VAL A 232 -2.95 -14.12 -17.28
CA VAL A 232 -2.30 -13.20 -18.23
C VAL A 232 -2.48 -13.69 -19.67
N ARG A 233 -2.25 -14.98 -19.93
CA ARG A 233 -2.46 -15.57 -21.26
C ARG A 233 -3.92 -15.56 -21.68
N ARG A 234 -4.83 -15.89 -20.76
CA ARG A 234 -6.28 -15.89 -21.03
C ARG A 234 -6.79 -14.51 -21.44
N ARG A 235 -6.26 -13.46 -20.82
CA ARG A 235 -6.64 -12.06 -21.10
C ARG A 235 -5.88 -11.42 -22.25
N GLY A 236 -4.89 -12.08 -22.84
CA GLY A 236 -4.06 -11.52 -23.93
C GLY A 236 -3.25 -10.27 -23.51
N LEU A 237 -2.78 -10.21 -22.26
CA LEU A 237 -2.08 -9.05 -21.69
C LEU A 237 -0.59 -9.00 -22.08
N THR A 238 -0.28 -9.14 -23.38
CA THR A 238 1.10 -9.14 -23.89
C THR A 238 1.78 -7.77 -23.73
N ASP A 239 1.04 -6.69 -23.98
CA ASP A 239 1.53 -5.31 -23.93
C ASP A 239 1.35 -4.65 -22.55
N ASN A 240 1.01 -5.45 -21.53
CA ASN A 240 0.87 -4.96 -20.16
C ASN A 240 2.21 -5.05 -19.41
N ILE A 241 2.83 -3.91 -19.16
CA ILE A 241 4.17 -3.81 -18.52
C ILE A 241 4.21 -4.28 -17.05
N LYS A 242 3.06 -4.41 -16.41
CA LYS A 242 2.96 -4.91 -15.03
C LYS A 242 2.76 -6.43 -14.99
N LEU A 243 1.84 -6.95 -15.80
CA LEU A 243 1.39 -8.34 -15.74
C LEU A 243 1.96 -9.22 -16.83
N GLY A 244 2.44 -8.63 -17.93
CA GLY A 244 3.08 -9.35 -19.03
C GLY A 244 4.37 -10.05 -18.61
N ALA A 245 4.90 -10.90 -19.49
CA ALA A 245 6.16 -11.59 -19.26
C ALA A 245 7.32 -10.58 -19.11
N GLY A 246 8.18 -10.76 -18.11
CA GLY A 246 9.24 -9.81 -17.77
C GLY A 246 8.74 -8.52 -17.10
N GLY A 247 7.44 -8.43 -16.79
CA GLY A 247 6.84 -7.23 -16.19
C GLY A 247 7.16 -7.05 -14.70
N ILE A 248 6.70 -5.91 -14.17
CA ILE A 248 6.95 -5.48 -12.78
C ILE A 248 6.62 -6.58 -11.78
N ARG A 249 5.48 -7.26 -11.97
CA ARG A 249 5.01 -8.31 -11.06
C ARG A 249 5.91 -9.54 -10.99
N GLU A 250 6.61 -9.88 -12.07
CA GLU A 250 7.58 -10.98 -12.03
C GLU A 250 8.80 -10.61 -11.19
N ILE A 251 9.30 -9.38 -11.30
CA ILE A 251 10.42 -8.89 -10.48
C ILE A 251 10.02 -8.84 -9.01
N GLU A 252 8.85 -8.30 -8.70
CA GLU A 252 8.30 -8.28 -7.33
C GLU A 252 8.16 -9.70 -6.77
N PHE A 253 7.68 -10.65 -7.59
CA PHE A 253 7.50 -12.03 -7.19
C PHE A 253 8.83 -12.70 -6.83
N ILE A 254 9.89 -12.50 -7.63
CA ILE A 254 11.23 -13.04 -7.35
C ILE A 254 11.71 -12.56 -5.98
N VAL A 255 11.67 -11.25 -5.73
CA VAL A 255 12.15 -10.67 -4.47
C VAL A 255 11.33 -11.16 -3.27
N GLN A 256 9.99 -11.13 -3.37
CA GLN A 256 9.11 -11.54 -2.27
C GLN A 256 9.19 -13.05 -1.96
N VAL A 257 9.49 -13.89 -2.94
CA VAL A 257 9.78 -15.32 -2.70
C VAL A 257 11.00 -15.49 -1.79
N PHE A 258 12.09 -14.76 -2.03
CA PHE A 258 13.25 -14.80 -1.12
C PHE A 258 12.90 -14.30 0.28
N GLN A 259 12.11 -13.24 0.39
CA GLN A 259 11.63 -12.73 1.68
C GLN A 259 10.82 -13.78 2.45
N LEU A 260 9.89 -14.46 1.79
CA LEU A 260 9.07 -15.48 2.42
C LEU A 260 9.88 -16.74 2.79
N ILE A 261 10.89 -17.11 1.98
CA ILE A 261 11.70 -18.31 2.22
C ILE A 261 12.80 -18.08 3.25
N ARG A 262 13.40 -16.92 3.29
CA ARG A 262 14.58 -16.64 4.11
C ARG A 262 14.36 -15.60 5.19
N GLY A 263 13.37 -14.71 5.04
CA GLY A 263 13.15 -13.57 5.96
C GLY A 263 12.89 -13.96 7.42
N GLY A 264 12.44 -15.18 7.69
CA GLY A 264 12.31 -15.68 9.06
C GLY A 264 13.66 -15.88 9.78
N ARG A 265 14.76 -16.06 9.03
CA ARG A 265 16.12 -16.26 9.53
C ARG A 265 17.04 -15.08 9.25
N GLU A 266 16.77 -14.34 8.18
CA GLU A 266 17.58 -13.23 7.68
C GLU A 266 16.79 -11.89 7.84
N PRO A 267 17.00 -11.14 8.93
CA PRO A 267 16.29 -9.89 9.18
C PRO A 267 16.48 -8.83 8.09
N SER A 268 17.62 -8.84 7.38
CA SER A 268 17.90 -7.94 6.25
C SER A 268 16.89 -8.10 5.10
N LEU A 269 16.24 -9.27 4.98
CA LEU A 269 15.21 -9.54 3.98
C LEU A 269 13.79 -9.14 4.44
N GLN A 270 13.62 -8.55 5.62
CA GLN A 270 12.32 -8.11 6.13
C GLN A 270 11.98 -6.65 5.74
N SER A 271 12.77 -6.03 4.88
CA SER A 271 12.43 -4.73 4.29
C SER A 271 11.15 -4.82 3.46
N ARG A 272 10.35 -3.76 3.45
CA ARG A 272 9.10 -3.69 2.65
C ARG A 272 9.34 -3.22 1.23
N SER A 273 10.42 -2.46 1.02
CA SER A 273 10.81 -1.91 -0.28
C SER A 273 11.60 -2.94 -1.08
N LEU A 274 11.33 -3.00 -2.39
CA LEU A 274 11.94 -3.97 -3.30
C LEU A 274 13.45 -3.76 -3.45
N LEU A 275 13.89 -2.54 -3.71
CA LEU A 275 15.30 -2.25 -4.04
C LEU A 275 16.25 -2.56 -2.88
N PRO A 276 16.01 -2.13 -1.63
CA PRO A 276 16.84 -2.54 -0.49
C PRO A 276 16.85 -4.06 -0.26
N THR A 277 15.71 -4.73 -0.47
CA THR A 277 15.62 -6.19 -0.36
C THR A 277 16.45 -6.88 -1.44
N LEU A 278 16.40 -6.39 -2.68
CA LEU A 278 17.17 -6.94 -3.79
C LEU A 278 18.69 -6.82 -3.53
N SER A 279 19.14 -5.69 -2.96
CA SER A 279 20.52 -5.52 -2.53
C SER A 279 20.91 -6.53 -1.45
N ALA A 280 20.08 -6.70 -0.42
CA ALA A 280 20.31 -7.70 0.63
C ALA A 280 20.33 -9.14 0.10
N ILE A 281 19.52 -9.47 -0.91
CA ILE A 281 19.54 -10.79 -1.59
C ILE A 281 20.90 -11.04 -2.25
N ALA A 282 21.48 -10.02 -2.91
CA ALA A 282 22.80 -10.11 -3.53
C ALA A 282 23.92 -10.23 -2.48
N GLU A 283 23.90 -9.41 -1.43
CA GLU A 283 24.84 -9.46 -0.31
C GLU A 283 24.86 -10.83 0.40
N LEU A 284 23.71 -11.49 0.48
CA LEU A 284 23.58 -12.85 1.00
C LEU A 284 23.95 -13.95 -0.01
N HIS A 285 24.41 -13.58 -1.21
CA HIS A 285 24.76 -14.48 -2.31
C HIS A 285 23.63 -15.45 -2.72
N LEU A 286 22.37 -15.00 -2.56
CA LEU A 286 21.18 -15.76 -2.99
C LEU A 286 20.86 -15.54 -4.47
N LEU A 287 21.33 -14.43 -5.05
CA LEU A 287 21.41 -14.13 -6.47
C LEU A 287 22.83 -13.62 -6.79
N SER A 288 23.26 -13.73 -8.05
CA SER A 288 24.49 -13.09 -8.48
C SER A 288 24.32 -11.54 -8.44
N GLU A 289 25.41 -10.81 -8.21
CA GLU A 289 25.39 -9.34 -8.25
C GLU A 289 24.91 -8.83 -9.62
N ASN A 290 25.32 -9.50 -10.70
CA ASN A 290 24.90 -9.15 -12.06
C ASN A 290 23.39 -9.34 -12.26
N ASP A 291 22.79 -10.44 -11.79
CA ASP A 291 21.34 -10.68 -11.91
C ASP A 291 20.56 -9.69 -11.07
N ALA A 292 21.01 -9.38 -9.86
CA ALA A 292 20.40 -8.39 -9.00
C ALA A 292 20.41 -6.99 -9.63
N GLU A 293 21.55 -6.58 -10.24
CA GLU A 293 21.65 -5.31 -10.93
C GLU A 293 20.78 -5.26 -12.18
N GLN A 294 20.69 -6.33 -12.97
CA GLN A 294 19.78 -6.40 -14.11
C GLN A 294 18.32 -6.26 -13.68
N LEU A 295 17.90 -6.92 -12.60
CA LEU A 295 16.55 -6.80 -12.05
C LEU A 295 16.28 -5.38 -11.54
N ARG A 296 17.28 -4.74 -10.91
CA ARG A 296 17.17 -3.36 -10.43
C ARG A 296 16.95 -2.37 -11.60
N VAL A 297 17.76 -2.48 -12.63
CA VAL A 297 17.65 -1.62 -13.82
C VAL A 297 16.31 -1.83 -14.52
N ALA A 298 15.93 -3.07 -14.75
CA ALA A 298 14.64 -3.41 -15.37
C ALA A 298 13.45 -2.91 -14.53
N TYR A 299 13.51 -3.06 -13.20
CA TYR A 299 12.47 -2.57 -12.31
C TYR A 299 12.31 -1.05 -12.41
N LEU A 300 13.37 -0.28 -12.27
CA LEU A 300 13.33 1.17 -12.34
C LEU A 300 12.86 1.66 -13.71
N PHE A 301 13.30 1.04 -14.78
CA PHE A 301 12.83 1.34 -16.14
C PHE A 301 11.31 1.13 -16.27
N LEU A 302 10.81 -0.03 -15.85
CA LEU A 302 9.38 -0.34 -15.91
C LEU A 302 8.55 0.58 -15.00
N ARG A 303 9.08 0.99 -13.85
CA ARG A 303 8.40 1.92 -12.93
C ARG A 303 8.32 3.33 -13.50
N ARG A 304 9.39 3.82 -14.14
CA ARG A 304 9.37 5.10 -14.88
C ARG A 304 8.34 5.05 -16.02
N LEU A 305 8.33 3.97 -16.78
CA LEU A 305 7.38 3.76 -17.86
C LEU A 305 5.92 3.73 -17.34
N GLU A 306 5.65 3.02 -16.24
CA GLU A 306 4.33 2.97 -15.60
C GLU A 306 3.89 4.38 -15.14
N ASN A 307 4.80 5.15 -14.52
CA ASN A 307 4.52 6.51 -14.09
C ASN A 307 4.18 7.44 -15.26
N LEU A 308 4.94 7.39 -16.34
CA LEU A 308 4.66 8.18 -17.55
C LEU A 308 3.32 7.83 -18.19
N LEU A 309 2.99 6.54 -18.28
CA LEU A 309 1.68 6.09 -18.75
C LEU A 309 0.53 6.63 -17.90
N GLN A 310 0.69 6.65 -16.57
CA GLN A 310 -0.32 7.07 -15.62
C GLN A 310 -0.41 8.59 -15.43
N SER A 311 0.63 9.34 -15.76
CA SER A 311 0.63 10.80 -15.66
C SER A 311 -0.34 11.46 -16.65
N ILE A 312 -0.69 10.75 -17.72
CA ILE A 312 -1.68 11.20 -18.71
C ILE A 312 -3.08 10.93 -18.13
N ASN A 313 -3.85 11.99 -17.88
CA ASN A 313 -5.23 11.95 -17.38
C ASN A 313 -5.45 11.29 -15.99
N ASP A 314 -4.41 11.04 -15.20
CA ASP A 314 -4.51 10.34 -13.90
C ASP A 314 -5.24 8.97 -14.04
N GLU A 315 -4.95 8.24 -15.13
CA GLU A 315 -5.57 6.94 -15.43
C GLU A 315 -4.71 5.78 -14.93
N GLN A 316 -5.37 4.80 -14.32
CA GLN A 316 -4.73 3.55 -13.88
C GLN A 316 -4.53 2.61 -15.07
N THR A 317 -3.52 2.89 -15.89
CA THR A 317 -3.16 2.06 -17.05
C THR A 317 -1.73 1.51 -16.92
N GLN A 318 -1.52 0.30 -17.43
CA GLN A 318 -0.22 -0.36 -17.56
C GLN A 318 -0.03 -0.97 -18.96
N THR A 319 -0.88 -0.62 -19.90
CA THR A 319 -0.81 -1.12 -21.28
C THR A 319 -0.18 -0.05 -22.17
N LEU A 320 0.75 -0.47 -23.02
CA LEU A 320 1.38 0.44 -23.99
C LEU A 320 0.31 0.99 -24.94
N PRO A 321 0.40 2.28 -25.35
CA PRO A 321 -0.52 2.86 -26.31
C PRO A 321 -0.48 2.08 -27.64
N SER A 322 -1.61 1.96 -28.31
CA SER A 322 -1.69 1.33 -29.63
C SER A 322 -1.40 2.30 -30.76
N ASP A 323 -1.59 3.60 -30.54
CA ASP A 323 -1.38 4.64 -31.54
C ASP A 323 0.08 5.12 -31.57
N GLU A 324 0.57 5.42 -32.78
CA GLU A 324 1.97 5.80 -33.03
C GLU A 324 2.37 7.11 -32.35
N LEU A 325 1.46 8.10 -32.27
CA LEU A 325 1.76 9.40 -31.67
C LEU A 325 2.06 9.28 -30.16
N ASN A 326 1.22 8.54 -29.44
CA ASN A 326 1.45 8.36 -27.99
C ASN A 326 2.63 7.42 -27.72
N ARG A 327 2.91 6.44 -28.61
CA ARG A 327 4.15 5.65 -28.55
C ARG A 327 5.41 6.52 -28.74
N ALA A 328 5.42 7.39 -29.74
CA ALA A 328 6.53 8.30 -29.99
C ALA A 328 6.75 9.27 -28.81
N ARG A 329 5.66 9.84 -28.26
CA ARG A 329 5.72 10.69 -27.05
C ARG A 329 6.31 9.95 -25.87
N LEU A 330 5.89 8.70 -25.66
CA LEU A 330 6.38 7.86 -24.56
C LEU A 330 7.86 7.50 -24.76
N ALA A 331 8.25 7.13 -25.98
CA ALA A 331 9.64 6.85 -26.33
C ALA A 331 10.53 8.08 -26.06
N TRP A 332 10.11 9.25 -26.50
CA TRP A 332 10.82 10.50 -26.22
C TRP A 332 10.94 10.78 -24.70
N ALA A 333 9.85 10.60 -23.95
CA ALA A 333 9.86 10.80 -22.50
C ALA A 333 10.70 9.76 -21.74
N MET A 334 11.01 8.63 -22.38
CA MET A 334 11.90 7.57 -21.87
C MET A 334 13.34 7.69 -22.39
N ASP A 335 13.68 8.81 -23.03
CA ASP A 335 15.00 9.12 -23.60
C ASP A 335 15.42 8.18 -24.77
N PHE A 336 14.45 7.60 -25.47
CA PHE A 336 14.74 6.92 -26.74
C PHE A 336 14.69 7.94 -27.87
N ALA A 337 15.79 8.05 -28.60
CA ALA A 337 15.82 8.74 -29.88
C ALA A 337 15.19 7.81 -30.92
N ASP A 338 14.27 8.32 -31.73
CA ASP A 338 13.50 7.75 -32.85
C ASP A 338 13.64 6.25 -33.17
#